data_5c280a4b072cecfa9a42576e0e5c4bfc
#
_entry.id   5c280a4b072cecfa9a42576e0e5c4bfc
#
_cell.length_a   1.000
_cell.length_b   1.000
_cell.length_c   1.000
_cell.angle_alpha   90.00
_cell.angle_beta   90.00
_cell.angle_gamma   90.00
#
_symmetry.space_group_name_H-M   'P 1'
#
loop_
_entity.id
_entity.type
_entity.pdbx_description
1 polymer ?
#
loop_
_entity_poly.entity_id
_entity_poly.type
_entity_poly.pdbx_seq_one_letter_code
_entity_poly.pdbx_strand_id
1 'polypeptide(L)'
;MRIPDVISVEAAFTTAQTDALFVDNVATARLVITQIQATCDNANTVDVGFRVGLGAAATPTTTGVVLTHPGVAKGSGVSRGNGHGILAYGAPGDKLFATCEVPTGGSVRFLVSYYKENP
;
A
#
# COMPACT_ATOMS: atom_id res chain seq x y z
N MET A 1 22.63 10.71 -15.08
CA MET A 1 21.77 9.64 -14.56
C MET A 1 20.31 9.95 -14.86
N ARG A 2 19.61 9.00 -15.39
CA ARG A 2 18.18 9.15 -15.64
C ARG A 2 17.41 8.79 -14.37
N ILE A 3 16.53 9.70 -13.93
CA ILE A 3 15.63 9.45 -12.82
C ILE A 3 14.45 8.64 -13.34
N PRO A 4 14.13 7.45 -12.76
CA PRO A 4 12.96 6.71 -13.19
C PRO A 4 11.67 7.50 -12.98
N ASP A 5 10.69 7.31 -13.86
CA ASP A 5 9.37 7.91 -13.71
C ASP A 5 8.65 7.28 -12.51
N VAL A 6 8.25 8.11 -11.57
CA VAL A 6 7.45 7.70 -10.43
C VAL A 6 5.98 7.68 -10.83
N ILE A 7 5.32 6.57 -10.53
CA ILE A 7 3.90 6.36 -10.80
C ILE A 7 3.16 6.42 -9.47
N SER A 8 2.00 7.08 -9.45
CA SER A 8 1.12 7.10 -8.28
C SER A 8 -0.18 6.36 -8.62
N VAL A 9 -0.58 5.44 -7.74
CA VAL A 9 -1.77 4.61 -7.90
C VAL A 9 -2.59 4.68 -6.62
N GLU A 10 -3.91 4.80 -6.77
CA GLU A 10 -4.86 4.81 -5.67
C GLU A 10 -5.75 3.57 -5.73
N ALA A 11 -6.05 3.00 -4.57
CA ALA A 11 -7.06 1.97 -4.39
C ALA A 11 -7.99 2.35 -3.24
N ALA A 12 -9.28 2.15 -3.42
CA ALA A 12 -10.29 2.43 -2.39
C ALA A 12 -11.11 1.16 -2.13
N PHE A 13 -11.30 0.84 -0.86
CA PHE A 13 -12.04 -0.35 -0.45
C PHE A 13 -13.20 0.04 0.46
N THR A 14 -14.37 -0.53 0.19
CA THR A 14 -15.57 -0.39 1.01
C THR A 14 -15.90 -1.66 1.78
N THR A 15 -15.12 -2.72 1.58
CA THR A 15 -15.26 -4.01 2.25
C THR A 15 -13.92 -4.42 2.85
N ALA A 16 -13.94 -5.38 3.78
CA ALA A 16 -12.71 -5.95 4.32
C ALA A 16 -11.88 -6.59 3.20
N GLN A 17 -10.57 -6.43 3.26
CA GLN A 17 -9.64 -7.02 2.31
C GLN A 17 -8.61 -7.86 3.05
N THR A 18 -8.19 -8.97 2.44
CA THR A 18 -7.10 -9.81 2.94
C THR A 18 -6.14 -10.05 1.79
N ASP A 19 -4.93 -9.53 1.90
CA ASP A 19 -3.87 -9.65 0.89
C ASP A 19 -4.39 -9.37 -0.54
N ALA A 20 -5.17 -8.29 -0.69
CA ALA A 20 -5.70 -7.86 -1.98
C ALA A 20 -4.59 -7.23 -2.82
N LEU A 21 -4.50 -7.60 -4.09
CA LEU A 21 -3.51 -7.04 -5.00
C LEU A 21 -3.74 -5.54 -5.18
N PHE A 22 -2.71 -4.75 -4.86
CA PHE A 22 -2.75 -3.30 -4.99
C PHE A 22 -1.94 -2.84 -6.20
N VAL A 23 -0.68 -3.29 -6.30
CA VAL A 23 0.18 -3.00 -7.45
C VAL A 23 0.73 -4.31 -7.99
N ASP A 24 0.45 -4.60 -9.25
CA ASP A 24 0.96 -5.78 -9.94
C ASP A 24 2.41 -5.57 -10.40
N ASN A 25 3.09 -6.66 -10.71
CA ASN A 25 4.47 -6.61 -11.14
C ASN A 25 4.78 -7.82 -12.04
N VAL A 26 5.81 -7.68 -12.85
CA VAL A 26 6.35 -8.77 -13.67
C VAL A 26 7.56 -9.40 -12.99
N ALA A 27 7.87 -10.66 -13.35
CA ALA A 27 8.90 -11.46 -12.67
C ALA A 27 10.30 -10.85 -12.74
N THR A 28 10.58 -10.02 -13.75
CA THR A 28 11.92 -9.46 -13.99
C THR A 28 12.13 -8.09 -13.39
N ALA A 29 11.07 -7.46 -12.87
CA ALA A 29 11.12 -6.09 -12.33
C ALA A 29 11.01 -6.10 -10.82
N ARG A 30 11.59 -5.08 -10.19
CA ARG A 30 11.50 -4.83 -8.77
C ARG A 30 10.69 -3.56 -8.54
N LEU A 31 9.71 -3.62 -7.63
CA LEU A 31 8.98 -2.43 -7.19
C LEU A 31 9.82 -1.68 -6.16
N VAL A 32 9.96 -0.37 -6.36
CA VAL A 32 10.62 0.52 -5.40
C VAL A 32 9.58 1.53 -4.93
N ILE A 33 9.23 1.46 -3.65
CA ILE A 33 8.19 2.30 -3.05
C ILE A 33 8.83 3.55 -2.49
N THR A 34 8.32 4.71 -2.89
CA THR A 34 8.82 6.00 -2.41
C THR A 34 7.90 6.63 -1.37
N GLN A 35 6.60 6.36 -1.45
CA GLN A 35 5.63 6.90 -0.50
C GLN A 35 4.38 6.02 -0.47
N ILE A 36 3.80 5.85 0.73
CA ILE A 36 2.49 5.23 0.92
C ILE A 36 1.68 6.11 1.84
N GLN A 37 0.41 6.31 1.48
CA GLN A 37 -0.59 6.97 2.33
C GLN A 37 -1.80 6.06 2.44
N ALA A 38 -2.44 6.10 3.61
CA ALA A 38 -3.73 5.46 3.83
C ALA A 38 -4.63 6.43 4.57
N THR A 39 -5.86 6.60 4.09
CA THR A 39 -6.84 7.50 4.70
C THR A 39 -8.14 6.75 4.99
N CYS A 40 -8.74 7.06 6.13
CA CYS A 40 -10.04 6.54 6.53
C CYS A 40 -11.09 7.63 6.27
N ASP A 41 -12.07 7.31 5.40
CA ASP A 41 -13.11 8.27 5.02
C ASP A 41 -13.87 8.76 6.25
N ASN A 42 -14.23 10.04 6.24
CA ASN A 42 -15.00 10.67 7.31
C ASN A 42 -16.41 10.07 7.48
N ALA A 43 -16.94 9.41 6.46
CA ALA A 43 -18.23 8.73 6.53
C ALA A 43 -18.19 7.43 7.33
N ASN A 44 -17.01 6.88 7.65
CA ASN A 44 -16.90 5.68 8.46
C ASN A 44 -17.37 5.95 9.89
N THR A 45 -18.03 4.95 10.48
CA THR A 45 -18.51 5.04 11.88
C THR A 45 -17.60 4.31 12.85
N VAL A 46 -16.56 3.64 12.36
CA VAL A 46 -15.59 2.88 13.15
C VAL A 46 -14.16 3.20 12.69
N ASP A 47 -13.22 3.00 13.58
CA ASP A 47 -11.80 3.03 13.23
C ASP A 47 -11.48 1.80 12.36
N VAL A 48 -10.60 1.98 11.37
CA VAL A 48 -10.25 0.91 10.44
C VAL A 48 -8.76 0.63 10.52
N GLY A 49 -8.42 -0.60 10.89
CA GLY A 49 -7.05 -1.09 10.86
C GLY A 49 -6.67 -1.58 9.47
N PHE A 50 -5.38 -1.41 9.11
CA PHE A 50 -4.90 -1.83 7.80
C PHE A 50 -3.42 -2.19 7.82
N ARG A 51 -3.01 -2.93 6.78
CA ARG A 51 -1.61 -3.26 6.51
C ARG A 51 -1.37 -3.25 5.00
N VAL A 52 -0.20 -2.79 4.59
CA VAL A 52 0.28 -2.86 3.20
C VAL A 52 1.60 -3.61 3.21
N GLY A 53 1.77 -4.55 2.30
CA GLY A 53 2.96 -5.38 2.27
C GLY A 53 3.44 -5.73 0.87
N LEU A 54 4.76 -5.91 0.75
CA LEU A 54 5.45 -6.36 -0.47
C LEU A 54 5.80 -7.84 -0.35
N GLY A 55 5.55 -8.60 -1.40
CA GLY A 55 5.98 -9.98 -1.44
C GLY A 55 5.37 -10.77 -2.59
N ALA A 56 5.80 -12.02 -2.69
CA ALA A 56 5.24 -13.01 -3.61
C ALA A 56 4.65 -14.20 -2.85
N ALA A 57 4.78 -14.22 -1.53
CA ALA A 57 4.25 -15.29 -0.67
C ALA A 57 2.74 -15.17 -0.51
N ALA A 58 2.12 -16.14 0.17
CA ALA A 58 0.67 -16.17 0.36
C ALA A 58 0.14 -15.07 1.29
N THR A 59 1.00 -14.50 2.16
CA THR A 59 0.59 -13.51 3.17
C THR A 59 1.55 -12.31 3.22
N PRO A 60 1.70 -11.54 2.11
CA PRO A 60 2.68 -10.45 2.06
C PRO A 60 2.38 -9.32 3.05
N THR A 61 1.13 -9.07 3.40
CA THR A 61 0.78 -8.06 4.41
C THR A 61 1.10 -8.51 5.84
N THR A 62 1.57 -9.74 6.04
CA THR A 62 2.07 -10.24 7.33
C THR A 62 3.59 -10.34 7.35
N THR A 63 4.20 -10.82 6.26
CA THR A 63 5.63 -11.13 6.21
C THR A 63 6.48 -10.00 5.61
N GLY A 64 5.90 -9.15 4.77
CA GLY A 64 6.61 -8.07 4.09
C GLY A 64 5.97 -6.70 4.34
N VAL A 65 5.58 -6.40 5.57
CA VAL A 65 4.83 -5.18 5.93
C VAL A 65 5.65 -3.93 5.64
N VAL A 66 5.06 -3.00 4.89
CA VAL A 66 5.63 -1.68 4.57
C VAL A 66 4.93 -0.59 5.37
N LEU A 67 3.62 -0.73 5.58
CA LEU A 67 2.82 0.22 6.34
C LEU A 67 1.77 -0.56 7.14
N THR A 68 1.63 -0.24 8.43
CA THR A 68 0.60 -0.84 9.27
C THR A 68 0.06 0.18 10.25
N HIS A 69 -1.23 0.07 10.56
CA HIS A 69 -1.87 0.84 11.64
C HIS A 69 -3.03 0.01 12.20
N PRO A 70 -3.12 -0.15 13.52
CA PRO A 70 -4.16 -1.01 14.13
C PRO A 70 -5.56 -0.40 14.06
N GLY A 71 -5.69 0.91 13.90
CA GLY A 71 -6.99 1.56 13.78
C GLY A 71 -6.83 3.04 13.45
N VAL A 72 -7.27 3.43 12.26
CA VAL A 72 -7.26 4.83 11.80
C VAL A 72 -8.65 5.42 12.02
N ALA A 73 -8.73 6.51 12.76
CA ALA A 73 -9.99 7.20 13.00
C ALA A 73 -10.58 7.79 11.71
N LYS A 74 -11.90 7.89 11.66
CA LYS A 74 -12.58 8.52 10.53
C LYS A 74 -12.03 9.93 10.28
N GLY A 75 -11.87 10.26 9.01
CA GLY A 75 -11.34 11.56 8.59
C GLY A 75 -9.83 11.73 8.80
N SER A 76 -9.14 10.69 9.25
CA SER A 76 -7.70 10.70 9.50
C SER A 76 -6.96 9.80 8.53
N GLY A 77 -5.64 9.92 8.53
CA GLY A 77 -4.78 9.09 7.70
C GLY A 77 -3.39 8.98 8.27
N VAL A 78 -2.62 8.10 7.67
CA VAL A 78 -1.20 7.91 7.99
C VAL A 78 -0.41 7.86 6.69
N SER A 79 0.87 8.23 6.75
CA SER A 79 1.74 8.16 5.58
C SER A 79 3.15 7.77 5.99
N ARG A 80 3.88 7.14 5.06
CA ARG A 80 5.31 6.87 5.17
C ARG A 80 6.00 7.26 3.88
N GLY A 81 7.24 7.75 4.01
CA GLY A 81 8.02 8.22 2.87
C GLY A 81 7.61 9.63 2.46
N ASN A 82 8.38 10.23 1.56
CA ASN A 82 8.17 11.60 1.10
C ASN A 82 8.16 11.74 -0.43
N GLY A 83 8.25 10.61 -1.13
CA GLY A 83 8.32 10.59 -2.60
C GLY A 83 9.69 10.90 -3.18
N HIS A 84 10.70 11.25 -2.38
CA HIS A 84 12.03 11.65 -2.84
C HIS A 84 13.11 10.60 -2.59
N GLY A 85 12.88 9.66 -1.69
CA GLY A 85 13.80 8.58 -1.37
C GLY A 85 13.13 7.24 -1.48
N ILE A 86 13.90 6.19 -1.18
CA ILE A 86 13.38 4.82 -1.16
C ILE A 86 12.82 4.54 0.23
N LEU A 87 11.53 4.23 0.31
CA LEU A 87 10.90 3.75 1.54
C LEU A 87 11.11 2.25 1.70
N ALA A 88 10.85 1.48 0.63
CA ALA A 88 10.96 0.03 0.64
C ALA A 88 11.11 -0.48 -0.78
N TYR A 89 11.68 -1.66 -0.93
CA TYR A 89 11.74 -2.36 -2.21
C TYR A 89 11.61 -3.86 -1.99
N GLY A 90 11.07 -4.56 -2.98
CA GLY A 90 10.94 -6.01 -2.97
C GLY A 90 12.03 -6.71 -3.77
N ALA A 91 11.97 -8.03 -3.80
CA ALA A 91 12.72 -8.85 -4.74
C ALA A 91 12.07 -8.76 -6.13
N PRO A 92 12.78 -9.13 -7.21
CA PRO A 92 12.16 -9.22 -8.53
C PRO A 92 10.90 -10.09 -8.50
N GLY A 93 9.80 -9.59 -9.07
CA GLY A 93 8.51 -10.27 -9.09
C GLY A 93 7.60 -10.00 -7.91
N ASP A 94 8.10 -9.40 -6.84
CA ASP A 94 7.26 -9.06 -5.69
C ASP A 94 6.23 -8.01 -6.08
N LYS A 95 5.01 -8.17 -5.54
CA LYS A 95 3.86 -7.29 -5.77
C LYS A 95 3.48 -6.59 -4.48
N LEU A 96 2.67 -5.55 -4.56
CA LEU A 96 2.17 -4.84 -3.40
C LEU A 96 0.73 -5.26 -3.12
N PHE A 97 0.43 -5.57 -1.86
CA PHE A 97 -0.87 -6.03 -1.41
C PHE A 97 -1.35 -5.19 -0.23
N ALA A 98 -2.66 -5.17 -0.03
CA ALA A 98 -3.29 -4.46 1.07
C ALA A 98 -4.28 -5.34 1.82
N THR A 99 -4.30 -5.19 3.13
CA THR A 99 -5.28 -5.80 4.03
C THR A 99 -5.93 -4.69 4.85
N CYS A 100 -7.25 -4.68 4.95
CA CYS A 100 -7.94 -3.75 5.82
C CYS A 100 -9.13 -4.42 6.50
N GLU A 101 -9.45 -3.93 7.70
CA GLU A 101 -10.69 -4.26 8.38
C GLU A 101 -11.89 -3.69 7.61
N VAL A 102 -13.10 -4.13 7.94
CA VAL A 102 -14.30 -3.67 7.23
C VAL A 102 -14.56 -2.19 7.53
N PRO A 103 -14.58 -1.30 6.52
CA PRO A 103 -15.11 0.04 6.67
C PRO A 103 -16.63 -0.01 6.85
N THR A 104 -17.18 0.94 7.59
CA THR A 104 -18.62 0.98 7.85
C THR A 104 -19.16 2.37 7.52
N GLY A 105 -19.84 2.47 6.38
CA GLY A 105 -20.43 3.71 5.89
C GLY A 105 -19.56 4.52 4.95
N GLY A 106 -18.27 4.21 4.86
CA GLY A 106 -17.30 4.90 4.00
C GLY A 106 -16.29 3.94 3.40
N SER A 107 -15.09 4.44 3.12
CA SER A 107 -14.02 3.65 2.49
C SER A 107 -12.68 3.85 3.21
N VAL A 108 -11.74 2.95 2.92
CA VAL A 108 -10.31 3.15 3.18
C VAL A 108 -9.63 3.32 1.83
N ARG A 109 -8.81 4.35 1.70
CA ARG A 109 -8.09 4.67 0.47
C ARG A 109 -6.60 4.57 0.70
N PHE A 110 -5.93 3.89 -0.22
CA PHE A 110 -4.49 3.76 -0.23
C PHE A 110 -3.95 4.49 -1.46
N LEU A 111 -2.90 5.28 -1.26
CA LEU A 111 -2.16 5.90 -2.34
C LEU A 111 -0.71 5.47 -2.23
N VAL A 112 -0.13 4.95 -3.29
CA VAL A 112 1.28 4.57 -3.35
C VAL A 112 1.96 5.29 -4.49
N SER A 113 3.18 5.76 -4.24
CA SER A 113 4.08 6.26 -5.27
C SER A 113 5.26 5.30 -5.39
N TYR A 114 5.55 4.87 -6.59
CA TYR A 114 6.56 3.84 -6.85
C TYR A 114 7.16 3.98 -8.24
N TYR A 115 8.28 3.30 -8.46
CA TYR A 115 8.81 3.05 -9.78
C TYR A 115 9.27 1.60 -9.89
N LYS A 116 9.45 1.13 -11.11
CA LYS A 116 9.98 -0.20 -11.38
C LYS A 116 11.42 -0.09 -11.86
N GLU A 117 12.26 -1.01 -11.42
CA GLU A 117 13.60 -1.12 -11.95
C GLU A 117 13.89 -2.58 -12.34
N ASN A 118 14.73 -2.75 -13.35
CA ASN A 118 15.23 -4.05 -13.76
C ASN A 118 16.63 -4.23 -13.16
N PRO A 119 16.75 -5.04 -12.11
CA PRO A 119 18.05 -5.26 -11.46
C PRO A 119 19.02 -6.08 -12.31
#